data_3b6a0a387c39fa4083afbe412a97372c
#
_entry.id   3b6a0a387c39fa4083afbe412a97372c
#
_cell.length_a   1.000
_cell.length_b   1.000
_cell.length_c   1.000
_cell.angle_alpha   90.00
_cell.angle_beta   90.00
_cell.angle_gamma   90.00
#
_symmetry.space_group_name_H-M   'P 1'
#
loop_
_entity.id
_entity.type
_entity.pdbx_description
1 polymer ?
#
loop_
_entity_poly.entity_id
_entity_poly.type
_entity_poly.pdbx_seq_one_letter_code
_entity_poly.pdbx_strand_id
1 'polypeptide(L)'
;MAVQMEYEKDVKVPALDGKKIAVIGYGSQGHAHAQNLRDSGHDVIIGVRPGKSFDKAKEDGFEAYPVAEATKLADIIMILAPDEIQKDIYKDEIAPNLSAGKALGFAHGFNIHFGYIKAPEDVDVFMVAPKGPGHLVRRTYTEGFGVPALYAVYQDATGNAKDIAMDWAKGVGSARVGLLSTTFKEETEEDLFGEQAVLMGGLTSLIEAGFEVLTEAGYAPELAYFEVLHEMKLIVDLIYEGGFKKMRQSISNTAEFGDYVSGPRVITEQVKENMKAVLADIQNGKFANDFVNDYKAGRPKLTAYREEAANLEIEKVGAELRKAMPFVGQNDDDAFKIYN
;
A
#
# COMPACT_ATOMS: atom_id res chain seq x y z
N MET A 1 -21.41 5.50 14.74
CA MET A 1 -21.28 6.95 14.47
C MET A 1 -20.94 7.08 13.00
N ALA A 2 -21.44 8.11 12.29
CA ALA A 2 -21.00 8.34 10.92
C ALA A 2 -19.51 8.72 10.95
N VAL A 3 -18.71 8.05 10.15
CA VAL A 3 -17.29 8.37 10.00
C VAL A 3 -17.18 9.75 9.38
N GLN A 4 -16.53 10.69 10.04
CA GLN A 4 -16.35 12.04 9.53
C GLN A 4 -15.05 12.08 8.73
N MET A 5 -15.16 12.29 7.42
CA MET A 5 -14.00 12.55 6.57
C MET A 5 -13.50 13.99 6.78
N GLU A 6 -12.19 14.14 6.89
CA GLU A 6 -11.49 15.41 6.95
C GLU A 6 -10.85 15.71 5.58
N TYR A 7 -10.71 17.00 5.24
CA TYR A 7 -10.21 17.48 3.95
C TYR A 7 -9.17 18.58 4.13
N GLU A 8 -8.60 19.12 3.05
CA GLU A 8 -7.62 20.22 3.10
C GLU A 8 -8.06 21.40 4.00
N LYS A 9 -9.34 21.74 3.96
CA LYS A 9 -9.91 22.83 4.80
C LYS A 9 -9.82 22.55 6.30
N ASP A 10 -9.63 21.30 6.70
CA ASP A 10 -9.56 20.87 8.10
C ASP A 10 -8.10 20.81 8.58
N VAL A 11 -7.11 20.88 7.70
CA VAL A 11 -5.69 21.04 8.02
C VAL A 11 -5.43 22.50 8.38
N LYS A 12 -5.30 22.80 9.67
CA LYS A 12 -5.24 24.18 10.18
C LYS A 12 -3.82 24.66 10.44
N VAL A 13 -2.92 23.75 10.74
CA VAL A 13 -1.55 24.05 11.14
C VAL A 13 -0.60 23.62 10.05
N PRO A 14 0.24 24.51 9.50
CA PRO A 14 1.29 24.13 8.55
C PRO A 14 2.49 23.55 9.32
N ALA A 15 2.31 22.36 9.86
CA ALA A 15 3.25 21.73 10.80
C ALA A 15 4.57 21.28 10.14
N LEU A 16 4.59 21.18 8.81
CA LEU A 16 5.78 20.84 8.02
C LEU A 16 6.60 22.08 7.61
N ASP A 17 6.06 23.30 7.76
CA ASP A 17 6.75 24.50 7.31
C ASP A 17 8.05 24.74 8.10
N GLY A 18 9.13 24.96 7.36
CA GLY A 18 10.46 25.16 7.91
C GLY A 18 11.10 23.91 8.52
N LYS A 19 10.48 22.76 8.40
CA LYS A 19 11.01 21.48 8.82
C LYS A 19 11.76 20.79 7.68
N LYS A 20 12.88 20.15 8.03
CA LYS A 20 13.56 19.24 7.11
C LYS A 20 12.98 17.84 7.25
N ILE A 21 12.57 17.27 6.12
CA ILE A 21 11.91 15.97 6.05
C ILE A 21 12.86 14.95 5.44
N ALA A 22 13.11 13.84 6.12
CA ALA A 22 13.80 12.68 5.55
C ALA A 22 12.79 11.58 5.19
N VAL A 23 12.76 11.17 3.94
CA VAL A 23 12.05 9.96 3.49
C VAL A 23 13.08 8.82 3.44
N ILE A 24 12.90 7.81 4.29
CA ILE A 24 13.76 6.64 4.38
C ILE A 24 13.23 5.52 3.50
N GLY A 25 13.93 5.27 2.40
CA GLY A 25 13.49 4.39 1.31
C GLY A 25 12.98 5.19 0.11
N TYR A 26 13.29 4.71 -1.09
CA TYR A 26 12.88 5.35 -2.36
C TYR A 26 12.31 4.31 -3.32
N GLY A 27 11.43 3.46 -2.79
CA GLY A 27 10.60 2.50 -3.52
C GLY A 27 9.23 3.09 -3.87
N SER A 28 8.22 2.22 -4.05
CA SER A 28 6.87 2.59 -4.52
C SER A 28 6.22 3.74 -3.73
N GLN A 29 6.16 3.68 -2.41
CA GLN A 29 5.62 4.78 -1.60
C GLN A 29 6.64 5.91 -1.43
N GLY A 30 7.93 5.58 -1.27
CA GLY A 30 8.98 6.56 -0.97
C GLY A 30 9.12 7.64 -2.04
N HIS A 31 9.17 7.26 -3.32
CA HIS A 31 9.25 8.23 -4.41
C HIS A 31 7.99 9.11 -4.49
N ALA A 32 6.81 8.51 -4.30
CA ALA A 32 5.55 9.24 -4.41
C ALA A 32 5.40 10.28 -3.29
N HIS A 33 5.65 9.90 -2.03
CA HIS A 33 5.60 10.81 -0.91
C HIS A 33 6.64 11.94 -1.06
N ALA A 34 7.89 11.59 -1.39
CA ALA A 34 8.97 12.56 -1.51
C ALA A 34 8.69 13.58 -2.63
N GLN A 35 8.29 13.11 -3.81
CA GLN A 35 8.01 14.00 -4.94
C GLN A 35 6.79 14.88 -4.69
N ASN A 36 5.72 14.34 -4.11
CA ASN A 36 4.51 15.10 -3.83
C ASN A 36 4.77 16.19 -2.76
N LEU A 37 5.51 15.86 -1.69
CA LEU A 37 5.90 16.83 -0.65
C LEU A 37 6.80 17.93 -1.21
N ARG A 38 7.80 17.59 -2.03
CA ARG A 38 8.65 18.58 -2.71
C ARG A 38 7.81 19.50 -3.61
N ASP A 39 6.92 18.93 -4.41
CA ASP A 39 6.06 19.70 -5.31
C ASP A 39 5.01 20.53 -4.54
N SER A 40 4.76 20.19 -3.28
CA SER A 40 3.96 20.97 -2.31
C SER A 40 4.79 22.05 -1.56
N GLY A 41 6.09 22.16 -1.86
CA GLY A 41 6.97 23.23 -1.35
C GLY A 41 7.77 22.88 -0.10
N HIS A 42 7.82 21.61 0.32
CA HIS A 42 8.57 21.19 1.52
C HIS A 42 10.02 20.81 1.22
N ASP A 43 10.89 20.97 2.22
CA ASP A 43 12.32 20.61 2.16
C ASP A 43 12.50 19.11 2.45
N VAL A 44 12.69 18.33 1.37
CA VAL A 44 12.74 16.86 1.42
C VAL A 44 14.11 16.34 1.01
N ILE A 45 14.69 15.50 1.86
CA ILE A 45 15.90 14.70 1.57
C ILE A 45 15.57 13.21 1.59
N ILE A 46 16.38 12.41 0.92
CA ILE A 46 16.20 10.96 0.85
C ILE A 46 17.27 10.24 1.66
N GLY A 47 16.83 9.35 2.55
CA GLY A 47 17.70 8.46 3.33
C GLY A 47 17.69 7.06 2.74
N VAL A 48 18.75 6.64 2.04
CA VAL A 48 18.86 5.32 1.43
C VAL A 48 20.31 4.85 1.40
N ARG A 49 20.51 3.54 1.31
CA ARG A 49 21.84 2.96 1.10
C ARG A 49 22.34 3.29 -0.32
N PRO A 50 23.66 3.45 -0.52
CA PRO A 50 24.24 3.55 -1.87
C PRO A 50 23.78 2.40 -2.78
N GLY A 51 23.34 2.72 -4.00
CA GLY A 51 22.81 1.78 -4.99
C GLY A 51 21.71 2.39 -5.84
N LYS A 52 20.93 1.57 -6.54
CA LYS A 52 19.93 2.01 -7.52
C LYS A 52 18.98 3.08 -6.99
N SER A 53 18.41 2.90 -5.80
CA SER A 53 17.49 3.88 -5.21
C SER A 53 18.17 5.20 -4.85
N PHE A 54 19.45 5.16 -4.48
CA PHE A 54 20.24 6.36 -4.19
C PHE A 54 20.51 7.17 -5.48
N ASP A 55 20.92 6.47 -6.53
CA ASP A 55 21.17 7.08 -7.83
C ASP A 55 19.88 7.65 -8.43
N LYS A 56 18.76 6.89 -8.33
CA LYS A 56 17.46 7.32 -8.79
C LYS A 56 16.95 8.56 -8.05
N ALA A 57 17.09 8.62 -6.74
CA ALA A 57 16.72 9.80 -5.96
C ALA A 57 17.48 11.06 -6.43
N LYS A 58 18.77 10.94 -6.74
CA LYS A 58 19.59 12.02 -7.28
C LYS A 58 19.17 12.44 -8.70
N GLU A 59 18.87 11.46 -9.56
CA GLU A 59 18.34 11.73 -10.91
C GLU A 59 17.02 12.51 -10.85
N ASP A 60 16.16 12.21 -9.87
CA ASP A 60 14.90 12.90 -9.62
C ASP A 60 15.08 14.26 -8.92
N GLY A 61 16.33 14.68 -8.67
CA GLY A 61 16.70 15.99 -8.16
C GLY A 61 16.68 16.13 -6.63
N PHE A 62 16.73 15.02 -5.88
CA PHE A 62 16.82 15.06 -4.43
C PHE A 62 18.25 15.02 -3.93
N GLU A 63 18.49 15.64 -2.77
CA GLU A 63 19.65 15.34 -1.96
C GLU A 63 19.44 13.96 -1.30
N ALA A 64 20.38 13.03 -1.58
CA ALA A 64 20.34 11.68 -1.04
C ALA A 64 21.53 11.44 -0.12
N TYR A 65 21.25 10.84 1.04
CA TYR A 65 22.21 10.58 2.10
C TYR A 65 22.11 9.13 2.58
N PRO A 66 23.14 8.57 3.23
CA PRO A 66 22.98 7.39 4.07
C PRO A 66 21.91 7.64 5.14
N VAL A 67 21.17 6.59 5.52
CA VAL A 67 20.02 6.68 6.44
C VAL A 67 20.36 7.38 7.74
N ALA A 68 21.50 7.05 8.35
CA ALA A 68 21.97 7.64 9.59
C ALA A 68 22.19 9.17 9.47
N GLU A 69 22.73 9.62 8.34
CA GLU A 69 22.97 11.03 8.08
C GLU A 69 21.66 11.79 7.80
N ALA A 70 20.79 11.22 6.96
CA ALA A 70 19.45 11.79 6.71
C ALA A 70 18.67 11.95 8.02
N THR A 71 18.71 10.96 8.92
CA THR A 71 18.06 11.00 10.24
C THR A 71 18.60 12.12 11.12
N LYS A 72 19.91 12.36 11.11
CA LYS A 72 20.51 13.48 11.88
C LYS A 72 20.04 14.83 11.37
N LEU A 73 19.99 15.01 10.05
CA LEU A 73 19.67 16.27 9.41
C LEU A 73 18.20 16.65 9.53
N ALA A 74 17.30 15.67 9.58
CA ALA A 74 15.86 15.91 9.51
C ALA A 74 15.20 16.11 10.88
N ASP A 75 14.10 16.87 10.88
CA ASP A 75 13.16 17.02 12.01
C ASP A 75 12.09 15.91 11.97
N ILE A 76 11.68 15.50 10.78
CA ILE A 76 10.64 14.49 10.54
C ILE A 76 11.23 13.38 9.69
N ILE A 77 11.11 12.14 10.16
CA ILE A 77 11.67 10.96 9.53
C ILE A 77 10.53 10.02 9.16
N MET A 78 10.23 9.86 7.88
CA MET A 78 9.22 8.93 7.37
C MET A 78 9.87 7.65 6.87
N ILE A 79 9.55 6.51 7.48
CA ILE A 79 10.11 5.22 7.10
C ILE A 79 9.19 4.56 6.05
N LEU A 80 9.68 4.48 4.81
CA LEU A 80 8.99 3.89 3.65
C LEU A 80 9.83 2.78 2.99
N ALA A 81 10.72 2.17 3.76
CA ALA A 81 11.41 0.95 3.39
C ALA A 81 10.45 -0.26 3.55
N PRO A 82 10.72 -1.42 2.91
CA PRO A 82 9.95 -2.65 3.14
C PRO A 82 9.87 -3.05 4.61
N ASP A 83 8.72 -3.53 5.07
CA ASP A 83 8.42 -3.76 6.49
C ASP A 83 9.41 -4.69 7.19
N GLU A 84 9.83 -5.74 6.50
CA GLU A 84 10.73 -6.76 7.05
C GLU A 84 12.14 -6.25 7.37
N ILE A 85 12.56 -5.13 6.75
CA ILE A 85 13.89 -4.53 6.98
C ILE A 85 13.85 -3.29 7.88
N GLN A 86 12.66 -2.71 8.11
CA GLN A 86 12.53 -1.45 8.87
C GLN A 86 13.11 -1.58 10.28
N LYS A 87 12.87 -2.71 10.96
CA LYS A 87 13.40 -2.97 12.31
C LYS A 87 14.92 -2.84 12.37
N ASP A 88 15.63 -3.41 11.39
CA ASP A 88 17.08 -3.41 11.37
C ASP A 88 17.61 -2.02 11.01
N ILE A 89 17.03 -1.36 10.01
CA ILE A 89 17.34 0.02 9.66
C ILE A 89 17.08 0.95 10.86
N TYR A 90 15.96 0.79 11.54
CA TYR A 90 15.64 1.59 12.71
C TYR A 90 16.68 1.42 13.81
N LYS A 91 16.99 0.17 14.17
CA LYS A 91 17.92 -0.15 15.24
C LYS A 91 19.33 0.37 14.96
N ASP A 92 19.82 0.16 13.74
CA ASP A 92 21.23 0.38 13.42
C ASP A 92 21.51 1.81 12.94
N GLU A 93 20.55 2.46 12.28
CA GLU A 93 20.79 3.74 11.60
C GLU A 93 19.88 4.87 12.08
N ILE A 94 18.63 4.59 12.50
CA ILE A 94 17.68 5.65 12.88
C ILE A 94 17.74 5.92 14.38
N ALA A 95 17.49 4.92 15.21
CA ALA A 95 17.40 5.09 16.66
C ALA A 95 18.63 5.79 17.30
N PRO A 96 19.89 5.47 16.91
CA PRO A 96 21.06 6.17 17.45
C PRO A 96 21.16 7.65 17.07
N ASN A 97 20.37 8.10 16.10
CA ASN A 97 20.39 9.44 15.52
C ASN A 97 19.08 10.22 15.75
N LEU A 98 18.11 9.63 16.47
CA LEU A 98 16.93 10.35 16.95
C LEU A 98 17.31 11.27 18.12
N SER A 99 16.60 12.37 18.22
CA SER A 99 16.68 13.28 19.37
C SER A 99 15.29 13.74 19.76
N ALA A 100 15.16 14.22 20.98
CA ALA A 100 13.92 14.76 21.52
C ALA A 100 13.27 15.79 20.57
N GLY A 101 11.97 15.70 20.41
CA GLY A 101 11.16 16.60 19.58
C GLY A 101 11.16 16.28 18.08
N LYS A 102 11.89 15.26 17.60
CA LYS A 102 11.73 14.77 16.24
C LYS A 102 10.43 13.97 16.09
N ALA A 103 9.98 13.80 14.85
CA ALA A 103 8.81 12.97 14.54
C ALA A 103 9.20 11.77 13.67
N LEU A 104 8.67 10.61 14.00
CA LEU A 104 8.85 9.36 13.29
C LEU A 104 7.54 8.97 12.61
N GLY A 105 7.53 8.89 11.28
CA GLY A 105 6.36 8.61 10.47
C GLY A 105 6.41 7.24 9.79
N PHE A 106 5.23 6.70 9.49
CA PHE A 106 5.01 5.44 8.80
C PHE A 106 3.87 5.58 7.79
N ALA A 107 3.85 4.74 6.74
CA ALA A 107 2.72 4.63 5.83
C ALA A 107 1.91 3.34 6.07
N HIS A 108 2.37 2.47 6.96
CA HIS A 108 1.71 1.25 7.43
C HIS A 108 2.11 0.97 8.87
N GLY A 109 1.19 0.48 9.67
CA GLY A 109 1.40 0.37 11.10
C GLY A 109 2.19 -0.87 11.56
N PHE A 110 2.60 -1.78 10.68
CA PHE A 110 3.17 -3.10 10.95
C PHE A 110 4.22 -3.12 12.06
N ASN A 111 5.29 -2.35 11.90
CA ASN A 111 6.45 -2.41 12.80
C ASN A 111 6.16 -1.83 14.19
N ILE A 112 5.25 -0.87 14.30
CA ILE A 112 4.80 -0.30 15.57
C ILE A 112 3.79 -1.22 16.24
N HIS A 113 2.77 -1.67 15.49
CA HIS A 113 1.70 -2.52 16.03
C HIS A 113 2.22 -3.85 16.58
N PHE A 114 3.10 -4.54 15.84
CA PHE A 114 3.70 -5.80 16.29
C PHE A 114 4.92 -5.62 17.21
N GLY A 115 5.27 -4.39 17.58
CA GLY A 115 6.32 -4.08 18.55
C GLY A 115 7.74 -4.35 18.06
N TYR A 116 7.96 -4.39 16.74
CA TYR A 116 9.30 -4.51 16.16
C TYR A 116 10.10 -3.22 16.28
N ILE A 117 9.42 -2.06 16.28
CA ILE A 117 10.01 -0.74 16.52
C ILE A 117 9.35 -0.12 17.75
N LYS A 118 10.19 0.42 18.64
CA LYS A 118 9.79 1.22 19.81
C LYS A 118 10.53 2.52 19.77
N ALA A 119 9.79 3.62 19.60
CA ALA A 119 10.36 4.96 19.62
C ALA A 119 10.68 5.40 21.06
N PRO A 120 11.68 6.30 21.26
CA PRO A 120 11.87 7.00 22.54
C PRO A 120 10.63 7.81 22.93
N GLU A 121 10.40 7.99 24.23
CA GLU A 121 9.19 8.67 24.75
C GLU A 121 9.12 10.16 24.39
N ASP A 122 10.23 10.76 23.99
CA ASP A 122 10.38 12.18 23.62
C ASP A 122 10.30 12.43 22.10
N VAL A 123 9.86 11.42 21.32
CA VAL A 123 9.69 11.47 19.85
C VAL A 123 8.22 11.28 19.50
N ASP A 124 7.69 12.09 18.58
CA ASP A 124 6.35 11.88 18.03
C ASP A 124 6.32 10.64 17.13
N VAL A 125 5.22 9.88 17.16
CA VAL A 125 5.02 8.75 16.24
C VAL A 125 3.66 8.86 15.58
N PHE A 126 3.65 8.99 14.26
CA PHE A 126 2.46 9.16 13.45
C PHE A 126 2.44 8.25 12.23
N MET A 127 1.29 8.12 11.63
CA MET A 127 1.08 7.37 10.39
C MET A 127 0.23 8.17 9.42
N VAL A 128 0.60 8.10 8.14
CA VAL A 128 -0.24 8.50 7.01
C VAL A 128 -0.17 7.40 5.96
N ALA A 129 -1.27 6.67 5.81
CA ALA A 129 -1.40 5.48 4.97
C ALA A 129 -2.33 5.77 3.77
N PRO A 130 -1.81 6.21 2.62
CA PRO A 130 -2.61 6.34 1.41
C PRO A 130 -3.13 4.96 0.98
N LYS A 131 -4.43 4.85 0.71
CA LYS A 131 -5.06 3.58 0.31
C LYS A 131 -4.96 3.37 -1.20
N GLY A 132 -3.72 3.13 -1.65
CA GLY A 132 -3.37 2.83 -3.03
C GLY A 132 -1.87 2.70 -3.26
N PRO A 133 -1.46 2.03 -4.34
CA PRO A 133 -0.05 1.87 -4.71
C PRO A 133 0.65 3.21 -4.93
N GLY A 134 1.95 3.29 -4.63
CA GLY A 134 2.71 4.54 -4.69
C GLY A 134 2.68 5.23 -6.05
N HIS A 135 2.77 4.50 -7.15
CA HIS A 135 2.68 5.08 -8.50
C HIS A 135 1.31 5.76 -8.75
N LEU A 136 0.22 5.24 -8.17
CA LEU A 136 -1.10 5.90 -8.23
C LEU A 136 -1.14 7.13 -7.33
N VAL A 137 -0.54 7.08 -6.14
CA VAL A 137 -0.40 8.26 -5.26
C VAL A 137 0.31 9.40 -5.99
N ARG A 138 1.37 9.09 -6.75
CA ARG A 138 2.07 10.10 -7.56
C ARG A 138 1.24 10.59 -8.75
N ARG A 139 0.69 9.68 -9.55
CA ARG A 139 -0.07 10.02 -10.75
C ARG A 139 -1.29 10.89 -10.43
N THR A 140 -2.13 10.46 -9.48
CA THR A 140 -3.33 11.22 -9.12
C THR A 140 -3.00 12.59 -8.55
N TYR A 141 -1.88 12.72 -7.82
CA TYR A 141 -1.40 14.02 -7.35
C TYR A 141 -1.09 14.96 -8.51
N THR A 142 -0.37 14.48 -9.53
CA THR A 142 0.00 15.31 -10.72
C THR A 142 -1.21 15.68 -11.57
N GLU A 143 -2.27 14.90 -11.53
CA GLU A 143 -3.56 15.16 -12.16
C GLU A 143 -4.44 16.15 -11.36
N GLY A 144 -3.96 16.64 -10.21
CA GLY A 144 -4.71 17.57 -9.35
C GLY A 144 -5.68 16.89 -8.38
N PHE A 145 -5.68 15.56 -8.33
CA PHE A 145 -6.46 14.72 -7.41
C PHE A 145 -5.58 14.17 -6.27
N GLY A 146 -5.95 13.03 -5.73
CA GLY A 146 -5.21 12.33 -4.71
C GLY A 146 -5.76 10.92 -4.48
N VAL A 147 -5.10 10.19 -3.60
CA VAL A 147 -5.57 8.92 -3.06
C VAL A 147 -6.00 9.17 -1.61
N PRO A 148 -7.19 8.73 -1.17
CA PRO A 148 -7.61 8.87 0.22
C PRO A 148 -6.60 8.22 1.16
N ALA A 149 -6.42 8.79 2.37
CA ALA A 149 -5.51 8.22 3.36
C ALA A 149 -6.15 8.03 4.72
N LEU A 150 -5.67 7.03 5.44
CA LEU A 150 -5.86 6.93 6.87
C LEU A 150 -4.72 7.68 7.57
N TYR A 151 -5.00 8.31 8.71
CA TYR A 151 -3.96 8.86 9.57
C TYR A 151 -4.17 8.45 11.02
N ALA A 152 -3.08 8.29 11.74
CA ALA A 152 -3.10 7.93 13.15
C ALA A 152 -1.94 8.55 13.92
N VAL A 153 -2.13 8.76 15.21
CA VAL A 153 -1.09 9.12 16.16
C VAL A 153 -0.91 7.98 17.14
N TYR A 154 0.30 7.46 17.23
CA TYR A 154 0.68 6.45 18.21
C TYR A 154 1.23 7.08 19.49
N GLN A 155 2.10 8.09 19.33
CA GLN A 155 2.75 8.82 20.43
C GLN A 155 2.81 10.31 20.08
N ASP A 156 2.41 11.15 21.01
CA ASP A 156 2.38 12.60 20.86
C ASP A 156 3.22 13.24 21.98
N ALA A 157 4.53 13.24 21.79
CA ALA A 157 5.49 13.76 22.76
C ALA A 157 5.55 15.29 22.78
N THR A 158 5.32 15.91 21.62
CA THR A 158 5.43 17.37 21.46
C THR A 158 4.08 18.09 21.51
N GLY A 159 2.96 17.37 21.39
CA GLY A 159 1.62 17.91 21.19
C GLY A 159 1.30 18.28 19.73
N ASN A 160 2.17 17.93 18.78
CA ASN A 160 2.03 18.30 17.38
C ASN A 160 1.86 17.09 16.43
N ALA A 161 1.89 15.87 16.93
CA ALA A 161 1.90 14.67 16.08
C ALA A 161 0.69 14.58 15.14
N LYS A 162 -0.50 15.00 15.58
CA LYS A 162 -1.69 15.06 14.74
C LYS A 162 -1.55 16.10 13.63
N ASP A 163 -1.08 17.30 13.94
CA ASP A 163 -0.92 18.36 12.96
C ASP A 163 0.13 17.99 11.90
N ILE A 164 1.22 17.33 12.31
CA ILE A 164 2.23 16.77 11.39
C ILE A 164 1.60 15.73 10.47
N ALA A 165 0.81 14.78 10.99
CA ALA A 165 0.15 13.77 10.17
C ALA A 165 -0.83 14.37 9.16
N MET A 166 -1.64 15.35 9.59
CA MET A 166 -2.61 15.99 8.71
C MET A 166 -1.94 16.85 7.63
N ASP A 167 -0.91 17.61 7.97
CA ASP A 167 -0.18 18.44 7.01
C ASP A 167 0.63 17.57 6.04
N TRP A 168 1.20 16.45 6.52
CA TRP A 168 1.79 15.43 5.66
C TRP A 168 0.78 14.89 4.63
N ALA A 169 -0.40 14.49 5.09
CA ALA A 169 -1.46 13.98 4.23
C ALA A 169 -1.94 15.03 3.19
N LYS A 170 -1.92 16.32 3.57
CA LYS A 170 -2.15 17.42 2.63
C LYS A 170 -1.01 17.52 1.62
N GLY A 171 0.23 17.51 2.07
CA GLY A 171 1.42 17.60 1.21
C GLY A 171 1.52 16.48 0.17
N VAL A 172 1.10 15.26 0.51
CA VAL A 172 1.04 14.15 -0.46
C VAL A 172 -0.22 14.14 -1.33
N GLY A 173 -1.17 15.06 -1.10
CA GLY A 173 -2.39 15.24 -1.89
C GLY A 173 -3.61 14.46 -1.40
N SER A 174 -3.48 13.64 -0.37
CA SER A 174 -4.59 12.81 0.14
C SER A 174 -5.74 13.63 0.73
N ALA A 175 -5.44 14.77 1.35
CA ALA A 175 -6.45 15.65 1.92
C ALA A 175 -7.40 16.28 0.88
N ARG A 176 -7.05 16.27 -0.41
CA ARG A 176 -7.93 16.74 -1.50
C ARG A 176 -9.17 15.86 -1.66
N VAL A 177 -9.03 14.57 -1.38
CA VAL A 177 -10.07 13.55 -1.61
C VAL A 177 -10.62 12.94 -0.33
N GLY A 178 -9.91 13.07 0.79
CA GLY A 178 -10.42 12.75 2.12
C GLY A 178 -9.46 11.97 3.00
N LEU A 179 -9.52 12.29 4.29
CA LEU A 179 -8.76 11.67 5.35
C LEU A 179 -9.70 11.03 6.37
N LEU A 180 -9.30 9.89 6.90
CA LEU A 180 -9.99 9.21 8.00
C LEU A 180 -9.02 8.98 9.15
N SER A 181 -9.43 9.36 10.36
CA SER A 181 -8.68 9.05 11.57
C SER A 181 -8.86 7.57 11.94
N THR A 182 -7.77 6.92 12.32
CA THR A 182 -7.74 5.53 12.76
C THR A 182 -6.70 5.33 13.88
N THR A 183 -6.37 4.08 14.17
CA THR A 183 -5.28 3.68 15.05
C THR A 183 -4.26 2.82 14.29
N PHE A 184 -3.03 2.74 14.78
CA PHE A 184 -2.03 1.83 14.21
C PHE A 184 -2.50 0.37 14.19
N LYS A 185 -3.26 -0.02 15.21
CA LYS A 185 -3.84 -1.36 15.29
C LYS A 185 -4.87 -1.61 14.19
N GLU A 186 -5.87 -0.73 14.09
CA GLU A 186 -6.95 -0.88 13.10
C GLU A 186 -6.39 -0.88 11.68
N GLU A 187 -5.56 0.12 11.35
CA GLU A 187 -4.97 0.22 10.03
C GLU A 187 -4.18 -1.05 9.67
N THR A 188 -3.32 -1.53 10.58
CA THR A 188 -2.48 -2.70 10.31
C THR A 188 -3.31 -3.99 10.13
N GLU A 189 -4.28 -4.22 11.00
CA GLU A 189 -5.10 -5.44 10.96
C GLU A 189 -6.04 -5.44 9.75
N GLU A 190 -6.66 -4.30 9.43
CA GLU A 190 -7.57 -4.16 8.29
C GLU A 190 -6.83 -4.21 6.94
N ASP A 191 -5.68 -3.57 6.84
CA ASP A 191 -4.86 -3.56 5.63
C ASP A 191 -4.36 -4.97 5.29
N LEU A 192 -3.71 -5.63 6.26
CA LEU A 192 -3.25 -7.02 6.09
C LEU A 192 -4.41 -7.99 5.79
N PHE A 193 -5.56 -7.82 6.43
CA PHE A 193 -6.73 -8.64 6.13
C PHE A 193 -7.26 -8.37 4.72
N GLY A 194 -7.39 -7.11 4.34
CA GLY A 194 -7.84 -6.70 3.01
C GLY A 194 -6.96 -7.28 1.91
N GLU A 195 -5.64 -7.19 2.07
CA GLU A 195 -4.67 -7.75 1.13
C GLU A 195 -4.78 -9.27 1.00
N GLN A 196 -4.81 -9.98 2.13
CA GLN A 196 -4.76 -11.44 2.16
C GLN A 196 -6.09 -12.07 1.78
N ALA A 197 -7.19 -11.57 2.31
CA ALA A 197 -8.49 -12.24 2.17
C ALA A 197 -9.30 -11.76 0.95
N VAL A 198 -9.03 -10.55 0.42
CA VAL A 198 -9.90 -9.94 -0.61
C VAL A 198 -9.10 -9.42 -1.80
N LEU A 199 -8.25 -8.39 -1.59
CA LEU A 199 -7.70 -7.57 -2.69
C LEU A 199 -6.65 -8.30 -3.53
N MET A 200 -5.81 -9.11 -2.91
CA MET A 200 -4.79 -9.92 -3.59
C MET A 200 -5.08 -11.41 -3.40
N GLY A 201 -4.90 -11.98 -2.22
CA GLY A 201 -5.01 -13.42 -2.02
C GLY A 201 -6.36 -14.01 -2.43
N GLY A 202 -7.46 -13.42 -1.98
CA GLY A 202 -8.82 -13.87 -2.33
C GLY A 202 -9.13 -13.71 -3.81
N LEU A 203 -8.82 -12.53 -4.37
CA LEU A 203 -9.12 -12.21 -5.77
C LEU A 203 -8.32 -13.07 -6.75
N THR A 204 -7.00 -13.19 -6.56
CA THR A 204 -6.16 -13.99 -7.46
C THR A 204 -6.52 -15.47 -7.43
N SER A 205 -6.78 -16.03 -6.23
CA SER A 205 -7.22 -17.42 -6.11
C SER A 205 -8.61 -17.68 -6.72
N LEU A 206 -9.53 -16.71 -6.65
CA LEU A 206 -10.84 -16.81 -7.31
C LEU A 206 -10.71 -16.83 -8.84
N ILE A 207 -9.87 -15.95 -9.38
CA ILE A 207 -9.61 -15.86 -10.82
C ILE A 207 -8.94 -17.16 -11.31
N GLU A 208 -7.93 -17.65 -10.61
CA GLU A 208 -7.21 -18.88 -10.93
C GLU A 208 -8.15 -20.08 -10.94
N ALA A 209 -8.94 -20.28 -9.88
CA ALA A 209 -9.93 -21.35 -9.81
C ALA A 209 -10.98 -21.27 -10.94
N GLY A 210 -11.43 -20.07 -11.30
CA GLY A 210 -12.35 -19.86 -12.41
C GLY A 210 -11.73 -20.23 -13.76
N PHE A 211 -10.48 -19.86 -13.98
CA PHE A 211 -9.72 -20.22 -15.17
C PHE A 211 -9.53 -21.75 -15.28
N GLU A 212 -9.11 -22.41 -14.21
CA GLU A 212 -8.91 -23.85 -14.15
C GLU A 212 -10.22 -24.62 -14.47
N VAL A 213 -11.33 -24.25 -13.82
CA VAL A 213 -12.63 -24.89 -14.05
C VAL A 213 -13.06 -24.81 -15.53
N LEU A 214 -12.83 -23.66 -16.19
CA LEU A 214 -13.16 -23.51 -17.61
C LEU A 214 -12.25 -24.33 -18.51
N THR A 215 -10.95 -24.30 -18.29
CA THR A 215 -9.98 -25.04 -19.12
C THR A 215 -10.11 -26.56 -18.95
N GLU A 216 -10.34 -27.06 -17.73
CA GLU A 216 -10.64 -28.45 -17.44
C GLU A 216 -11.93 -28.93 -18.13
N ALA A 217 -12.91 -28.06 -18.30
CA ALA A 217 -14.13 -28.35 -19.05
C ALA A 217 -13.93 -28.31 -20.58
N GLY A 218 -12.70 -28.00 -21.04
CA GLY A 218 -12.32 -28.01 -22.46
C GLY A 218 -12.53 -26.69 -23.20
N TYR A 219 -12.76 -25.58 -22.49
CA TYR A 219 -12.79 -24.26 -23.12
C TYR A 219 -11.36 -23.76 -23.42
N ALA A 220 -11.23 -22.96 -24.48
CA ALA A 220 -9.94 -22.40 -24.87
C ALA A 220 -9.39 -21.48 -23.77
N PRO A 221 -8.12 -21.62 -23.39
CA PRO A 221 -7.52 -20.82 -22.31
C PRO A 221 -7.59 -19.29 -22.56
N GLU A 222 -7.48 -18.87 -23.81
CA GLU A 222 -7.60 -17.46 -24.20
C GLU A 222 -9.00 -16.90 -23.89
N LEU A 223 -10.05 -17.67 -24.14
CA LEU A 223 -11.43 -17.28 -23.82
C LEU A 223 -11.65 -17.26 -22.30
N ALA A 224 -11.17 -18.28 -21.59
CA ALA A 224 -11.23 -18.34 -20.14
C ALA A 224 -10.55 -17.13 -19.50
N TYR A 225 -9.38 -16.71 -20.00
CA TYR A 225 -8.66 -15.51 -19.53
C TYR A 225 -9.50 -14.23 -19.69
N PHE A 226 -10.17 -14.05 -20.84
CA PHE A 226 -11.02 -12.88 -21.05
C PHE A 226 -12.19 -12.84 -20.07
N GLU A 227 -12.87 -13.95 -19.85
CA GLU A 227 -14.06 -14.06 -19.01
C GLU A 227 -13.75 -13.85 -17.52
N VAL A 228 -12.67 -14.45 -16.99
CA VAL A 228 -12.43 -14.45 -15.52
C VAL A 228 -11.44 -13.39 -15.06
N LEU A 229 -10.58 -12.85 -15.95
CA LEU A 229 -9.56 -11.89 -15.56
C LEU A 229 -9.74 -10.54 -16.27
N HIS A 230 -9.76 -10.53 -17.61
CA HIS A 230 -9.77 -9.27 -18.36
C HIS A 230 -11.03 -8.44 -18.06
N GLU A 231 -12.19 -9.06 -18.06
CA GLU A 231 -13.48 -8.40 -17.82
C GLU A 231 -13.65 -7.98 -16.36
N MET A 232 -12.97 -8.63 -15.43
CA MET A 232 -13.04 -8.32 -13.98
C MET A 232 -12.82 -6.83 -13.70
N LYS A 233 -11.85 -6.19 -14.36
CA LYS A 233 -11.58 -4.77 -14.20
C LYS A 233 -12.81 -3.90 -14.46
N LEU A 234 -13.55 -4.21 -15.52
CA LEU A 234 -14.73 -3.41 -15.91
C LEU A 234 -15.85 -3.52 -14.87
N ILE A 235 -16.03 -4.69 -14.28
CA ILE A 235 -17.00 -4.91 -13.20
C ILE A 235 -16.54 -4.20 -11.91
N VAL A 236 -15.25 -4.28 -11.58
CA VAL A 236 -14.68 -3.58 -10.43
C VAL A 236 -14.80 -2.06 -10.58
N ASP A 237 -14.60 -1.50 -11.76
CA ASP A 237 -14.79 -0.08 -12.05
C ASP A 237 -16.26 0.35 -11.76
N LEU A 238 -17.25 -0.43 -12.20
CA LEU A 238 -18.67 -0.16 -11.91
C LEU A 238 -18.99 -0.19 -10.42
N ILE A 239 -18.40 -1.14 -9.67
CA ILE A 239 -18.54 -1.24 -8.21
C ILE A 239 -17.88 -0.03 -7.55
N TYR A 240 -16.68 0.35 -7.97
CA TYR A 240 -15.95 1.50 -7.45
C TYR A 240 -16.70 2.80 -7.65
N GLU A 241 -17.28 3.02 -8.84
CA GLU A 241 -18.00 4.24 -9.19
C GLU A 241 -19.36 4.40 -8.51
N GLY A 242 -20.05 3.31 -8.19
CA GLY A 242 -21.44 3.43 -7.71
C GLY A 242 -21.94 2.29 -6.84
N GLY A 243 -21.03 1.45 -6.33
CA GLY A 243 -21.36 0.32 -5.47
C GLY A 243 -22.07 -0.83 -6.20
N PHE A 244 -22.40 -1.87 -5.46
CA PHE A 244 -23.07 -3.06 -5.99
C PHE A 244 -24.40 -2.75 -6.71
N LYS A 245 -25.13 -1.75 -6.23
CA LYS A 245 -26.41 -1.36 -6.86
C LYS A 245 -26.20 -0.85 -8.27
N LYS A 246 -25.24 0.07 -8.50
CA LYS A 246 -24.94 0.60 -9.84
C LYS A 246 -24.41 -0.49 -10.75
N MET A 247 -23.50 -1.31 -10.25
CA MET A 247 -22.95 -2.45 -11.02
C MET A 247 -24.08 -3.34 -11.52
N ARG A 248 -24.98 -3.82 -10.64
CA ARG A 248 -26.10 -4.68 -10.98
C ARG A 248 -27.08 -4.03 -11.96
N GLN A 249 -27.32 -2.74 -11.85
CA GLN A 249 -28.14 -1.99 -12.80
C GLN A 249 -27.50 -1.81 -14.19
N SER A 250 -26.19 -2.01 -14.29
CA SER A 250 -25.41 -1.81 -15.52
C SER A 250 -25.17 -3.11 -16.30
N ILE A 251 -25.47 -4.27 -15.71
CA ILE A 251 -25.31 -5.59 -16.32
C ILE A 251 -26.66 -6.15 -16.81
N SER A 252 -26.64 -7.27 -17.53
CA SER A 252 -27.86 -7.94 -18.01
C SER A 252 -28.63 -8.60 -16.86
N ASN A 253 -29.95 -8.77 -17.04
CA ASN A 253 -30.78 -9.52 -16.08
C ASN A 253 -30.28 -10.96 -15.88
N THR A 254 -29.69 -11.56 -16.90
CA THR A 254 -29.10 -12.90 -16.82
C THR A 254 -27.89 -12.91 -15.88
N ALA A 255 -26.99 -11.95 -16.02
CA ALA A 255 -25.83 -11.81 -15.17
C ALA A 255 -26.23 -11.46 -13.72
N GLU A 256 -27.15 -10.53 -13.53
CA GLU A 256 -27.67 -10.17 -12.21
C GLU A 256 -28.35 -11.37 -11.51
N PHE A 257 -29.14 -12.14 -12.22
CA PHE A 257 -29.75 -13.37 -11.66
C PHE A 257 -28.68 -14.38 -11.27
N GLY A 258 -27.68 -14.59 -12.13
CA GLY A 258 -26.53 -15.47 -11.88
C GLY A 258 -25.75 -15.05 -10.62
N ASP A 259 -25.51 -13.74 -10.45
CA ASP A 259 -24.84 -13.17 -9.25
C ASP A 259 -25.55 -13.61 -7.96
N TYR A 260 -26.89 -13.42 -7.90
CA TYR A 260 -27.65 -13.77 -6.69
C TYR A 260 -27.69 -15.28 -6.38
N VAL A 261 -27.80 -16.13 -7.41
CA VAL A 261 -27.97 -17.57 -7.18
C VAL A 261 -26.64 -18.33 -7.05
N SER A 262 -25.58 -17.82 -7.66
CA SER A 262 -24.29 -18.53 -7.72
C SER A 262 -23.27 -17.96 -6.72
N GLY A 263 -23.31 -16.65 -6.44
CA GLY A 263 -22.38 -16.01 -5.50
C GLY A 263 -22.32 -16.74 -4.14
N PRO A 264 -23.46 -17.03 -3.46
CA PRO A 264 -23.44 -17.74 -2.19
C PRO A 264 -22.97 -19.20 -2.24
N ARG A 265 -22.92 -19.80 -3.45
CA ARG A 265 -22.39 -21.16 -3.65
C ARG A 265 -20.87 -21.16 -3.77
N VAL A 266 -20.30 -20.07 -4.26
CA VAL A 266 -18.85 -19.87 -4.40
C VAL A 266 -18.28 -19.36 -3.07
N ILE A 267 -18.82 -18.26 -2.56
CA ILE A 267 -18.41 -17.70 -1.27
C ILE A 267 -19.37 -18.20 -0.18
N THR A 268 -19.09 -19.40 0.32
CA THR A 268 -19.89 -20.08 1.33
C THR A 268 -19.58 -19.61 2.76
N GLU A 269 -20.37 -20.05 3.75
CA GLU A 269 -20.05 -19.83 5.16
C GLU A 269 -18.67 -20.39 5.56
N GLN A 270 -18.24 -21.50 4.93
CA GLN A 270 -16.90 -22.04 5.17
C GLN A 270 -15.79 -21.07 4.71
N VAL A 271 -15.97 -20.40 3.57
CA VAL A 271 -15.03 -19.36 3.11
C VAL A 271 -14.96 -18.22 4.14
N LYS A 272 -16.10 -17.81 4.69
CA LYS A 272 -16.15 -16.78 5.73
C LYS A 272 -15.44 -17.21 7.03
N GLU A 273 -15.58 -18.48 7.43
CA GLU A 273 -14.83 -19.02 8.56
C GLU A 273 -13.31 -19.05 8.30
N ASN A 274 -12.89 -19.37 7.06
CA ASN A 274 -11.49 -19.28 6.66
C ASN A 274 -10.97 -17.83 6.73
N MET A 275 -11.76 -16.84 6.29
CA MET A 275 -11.41 -15.42 6.43
C MET A 275 -11.27 -15.00 7.90
N LYS A 276 -12.13 -15.50 8.80
CA LYS A 276 -11.97 -15.26 10.25
C LYS A 276 -10.67 -15.85 10.80
N ALA A 277 -10.27 -17.02 10.32
CA ALA A 277 -8.99 -17.63 10.72
C ALA A 277 -7.80 -16.80 10.24
N VAL A 278 -7.84 -16.28 9.00
CA VAL A 278 -6.82 -15.33 8.48
C VAL A 278 -6.74 -14.10 9.38
N LEU A 279 -7.88 -13.48 9.70
CA LEU A 279 -7.90 -12.32 10.60
C LEU A 279 -7.32 -12.65 11.99
N ALA A 280 -7.66 -13.81 12.54
CA ALA A 280 -7.11 -14.25 13.82
C ALA A 280 -5.58 -14.44 13.78
N ASP A 281 -5.03 -14.99 12.69
CA ASP A 281 -3.57 -15.14 12.49
C ASP A 281 -2.87 -13.78 12.37
N ILE A 282 -3.53 -12.77 11.82
CA ILE A 282 -3.05 -11.39 11.79
C ILE A 282 -3.05 -10.80 13.20
N GLN A 283 -4.19 -10.86 13.89
CA GLN A 283 -4.39 -10.24 15.21
C GLN A 283 -3.47 -10.82 16.29
N ASN A 284 -3.17 -12.11 16.23
CA ASN A 284 -2.28 -12.77 17.20
C ASN A 284 -0.80 -12.67 16.83
N GLY A 285 -0.47 -12.01 15.70
CA GLY A 285 0.91 -11.80 15.23
C GLY A 285 1.56 -13.02 14.55
N LYS A 286 0.83 -14.11 14.34
CA LYS A 286 1.36 -15.30 13.66
C LYS A 286 1.83 -14.99 12.26
N PHE A 287 1.00 -14.29 11.46
CA PHE A 287 1.38 -13.87 10.10
C PHE A 287 2.64 -13.00 10.10
N ALA A 288 2.70 -11.99 10.97
CA ALA A 288 3.85 -11.10 11.08
C ALA A 288 5.15 -11.86 11.43
N ASN A 289 5.06 -12.80 12.37
CA ASN A 289 6.20 -13.64 12.74
C ASN A 289 6.63 -14.56 11.60
N ASP A 290 5.69 -15.18 10.88
CA ASP A 290 5.98 -16.07 9.75
C ASP A 290 6.68 -15.29 8.62
N PHE A 291 6.19 -14.09 8.29
CA PHE A 291 6.78 -13.22 7.28
C PHE A 291 8.21 -12.77 7.64
N VAL A 292 8.41 -12.27 8.85
CA VAL A 292 9.73 -11.83 9.32
C VAL A 292 10.73 -13.00 9.42
N ASN A 293 10.26 -14.19 9.80
CA ASN A 293 11.12 -15.36 9.87
C ASN A 293 11.50 -15.89 8.48
N ASP A 294 10.58 -15.84 7.51
CA ASP A 294 10.91 -16.18 6.12
C ASP A 294 11.97 -15.22 5.55
N TYR A 295 11.84 -13.92 5.82
CA TYR A 295 12.87 -12.94 5.45
C TYR A 295 14.23 -13.27 6.06
N LYS A 296 14.30 -13.54 7.36
CA LYS A 296 15.56 -13.89 8.05
C LYS A 296 16.20 -15.17 7.53
N ALA A 297 15.39 -16.11 7.04
CA ALA A 297 15.87 -17.35 6.42
C ALA A 297 16.31 -17.16 4.95
N GLY A 298 16.26 -15.95 4.40
CA GLY A 298 16.58 -15.65 2.99
C GLY A 298 15.39 -15.77 2.03
N ARG A 299 14.17 -15.69 2.54
CA ARG A 299 12.88 -15.72 1.80
C ARG A 299 12.62 -17.03 1.02
N PRO A 300 12.88 -18.22 1.58
CA PRO A 300 12.68 -19.47 0.84
C PRO A 300 11.23 -19.68 0.42
N LYS A 301 10.24 -19.36 1.29
CA LYS A 301 8.83 -19.52 0.98
C LYS A 301 8.37 -18.51 -0.06
N LEU A 302 8.68 -17.23 0.15
CA LEU A 302 8.29 -16.16 -0.79
C LEU A 302 8.89 -16.39 -2.17
N THR A 303 10.13 -16.87 -2.25
CA THR A 303 10.79 -17.19 -3.53
C THR A 303 10.07 -18.35 -4.23
N ALA A 304 9.78 -19.43 -3.50
CA ALA A 304 9.06 -20.58 -4.05
C ALA A 304 7.66 -20.19 -4.59
N TYR A 305 6.89 -19.40 -3.83
CA TYR A 305 5.58 -18.90 -4.29
C TYR A 305 5.67 -18.02 -5.54
N ARG A 306 6.71 -17.18 -5.64
CA ARG A 306 6.94 -16.37 -6.84
C ARG A 306 7.26 -17.22 -8.07
N GLU A 307 8.05 -18.26 -7.90
CA GLU A 307 8.38 -19.21 -8.98
C GLU A 307 7.14 -20.00 -9.42
N GLU A 308 6.32 -20.46 -8.48
CA GLU A 308 5.06 -21.15 -8.77
C GLU A 308 4.09 -20.24 -9.51
N ALA A 309 3.81 -19.05 -8.98
CA ALA A 309 2.90 -18.08 -9.59
C ALA A 309 3.33 -17.67 -11.01
N ALA A 310 4.62 -17.45 -11.25
CA ALA A 310 5.15 -17.10 -12.58
C ALA A 310 4.98 -18.22 -13.62
N ASN A 311 4.74 -19.46 -13.19
CA ASN A 311 4.58 -20.61 -14.04
C ASN A 311 3.12 -21.01 -14.30
N LEU A 312 2.16 -20.34 -13.71
CA LEU A 312 0.73 -20.59 -13.94
C LEU A 312 0.37 -20.45 -15.42
N GLU A 313 -0.54 -21.28 -15.88
CA GLU A 313 -1.00 -21.27 -17.28
C GLU A 313 -1.67 -19.94 -17.63
N ILE A 314 -2.50 -19.42 -16.72
CA ILE A 314 -3.18 -18.13 -16.89
C ILE A 314 -2.17 -16.96 -17.11
N GLU A 315 -0.99 -17.00 -16.47
CA GLU A 315 0.04 -15.99 -16.68
C GLU A 315 0.69 -16.08 -18.05
N LYS A 316 0.95 -17.31 -18.54
CA LYS A 316 1.52 -17.55 -19.88
C LYS A 316 0.55 -17.08 -20.97
N VAL A 317 -0.72 -17.50 -20.87
CA VAL A 317 -1.79 -17.08 -21.78
C VAL A 317 -1.99 -15.56 -21.73
N GLY A 318 -2.06 -15.00 -20.53
CA GLY A 318 -2.22 -13.56 -20.33
C GLY A 318 -1.07 -12.74 -20.91
N ALA A 319 0.17 -13.21 -20.81
CA ALA A 319 1.32 -12.54 -21.40
C ALA A 319 1.21 -12.41 -22.92
N GLU A 320 0.79 -13.46 -23.61
CA GLU A 320 0.59 -13.41 -25.07
C GLU A 320 -0.59 -12.51 -25.47
N LEU A 321 -1.70 -12.58 -24.74
CA LEU A 321 -2.86 -11.73 -25.00
C LEU A 321 -2.55 -10.24 -24.76
N ARG A 322 -1.84 -9.89 -23.67
CA ARG A 322 -1.43 -8.52 -23.40
C ARG A 322 -0.53 -7.93 -24.49
N LYS A 323 0.36 -8.74 -25.10
CA LYS A 323 1.15 -8.31 -26.25
C LYS A 323 0.28 -7.98 -27.48
N ALA A 324 -0.83 -8.69 -27.65
CA ALA A 324 -1.76 -8.48 -28.76
C ALA A 324 -2.73 -7.30 -28.53
N MET A 325 -2.81 -6.77 -27.30
CA MET A 325 -3.67 -5.66 -26.90
C MET A 325 -2.84 -4.39 -26.66
N PRO A 326 -2.60 -3.56 -27.68
CA PRO A 326 -1.64 -2.45 -27.62
C PRO A 326 -2.00 -1.33 -26.63
N PHE A 327 -3.20 -1.32 -26.09
CA PHE A 327 -3.68 -0.35 -25.10
C PHE A 327 -3.63 -0.88 -23.65
N VAL A 328 -3.29 -2.16 -23.44
CA VAL A 328 -3.12 -2.74 -22.11
C VAL A 328 -1.66 -2.59 -21.71
N GLY A 329 -1.40 -1.97 -20.57
CA GLY A 329 -0.04 -1.81 -20.03
C GLY A 329 0.76 -0.63 -20.60
N GLN A 330 0.19 0.24 -21.44
CA GLN A 330 0.93 1.38 -22.00
C GLN A 330 1.31 2.47 -20.99
N ASN A 331 0.72 2.49 -19.78
CA ASN A 331 0.89 3.62 -18.86
C ASN A 331 1.74 3.33 -17.61
N ASP A 332 2.13 2.07 -17.33
CA ASP A 332 2.65 1.70 -16.01
C ASP A 332 4.01 0.98 -15.97
N ASP A 333 4.51 0.49 -17.11
CA ASP A 333 5.69 -0.39 -17.10
C ASP A 333 6.98 0.28 -16.61
N ASP A 334 7.15 1.57 -16.87
CA ASP A 334 8.39 2.28 -16.52
C ASP A 334 8.40 2.69 -15.04
N ALA A 335 7.31 3.23 -14.50
CA ALA A 335 7.24 3.62 -13.10
C ALA A 335 7.37 2.41 -12.16
N PHE A 336 6.71 1.30 -12.46
CA PHE A 336 6.79 0.07 -11.68
C PHE A 336 8.21 -0.53 -11.69
N LYS A 337 8.87 -0.57 -12.85
CA LYS A 337 10.24 -1.11 -12.98
C LYS A 337 11.31 -0.22 -12.37
N ILE A 338 11.07 1.08 -12.31
CA ILE A 338 12.03 2.07 -11.82
C ILE A 338 12.09 2.08 -10.30
N TYR A 339 10.94 1.92 -9.62
CA TYR A 339 10.82 2.10 -8.16
C TYR A 339 10.63 0.79 -7.38
N ASN A 340 10.55 -0.36 -8.02
CA ASN A 340 10.55 -1.70 -7.43
C ASN A 340 11.73 -2.52 -7.95
#